data_c1e5dc102f6ca5d1fce8650692aa6ee9
#
_entry.id   c1e5dc102f6ca5d1fce8650692aa6ee9
#
_cell.length_a   1.000
_cell.length_b   1.000
_cell.length_c   1.000
_cell.angle_alpha   90.00
_cell.angle_beta   90.00
_cell.angle_gamma   90.00
#
_symmetry.space_group_name_H-M   'P 1'
#
loop_
_entity.id
_entity.type
_entity.pdbx_description
1 polymer ?
#
loop_
_entity_poly.entity_id
_entity_poly.type
_entity_poly.pdbx_seq_one_letter_code
_entity_poly.pdbx_strand_id
1 'polypeptide(L)'
;MNQFSTDLDKNKANYVPLSPLSFITRAKDIYPNYESVVYGNRSYSWLQTYNRCTTFASALTKQGIGLGNTVSIIAANTPELLEAHYSIPMTGGVVNTINTCLLYTSDAADE
;
A
#
# COMPACT_ATOMS: atom_id res chain seq x y z
N MET A 1 16.69 8.38 36.10
CA MET A 1 16.38 8.52 34.67
C MET A 1 17.50 7.92 33.83
N ASN A 2 17.18 7.12 32.86
CA ASN A 2 18.14 6.43 32.03
C ASN A 2 18.78 7.43 31.04
N GLN A 3 20.11 7.36 30.85
CA GLN A 3 20.81 8.21 29.87
C GLN A 3 20.25 8.05 28.44
N PHE A 4 19.64 6.90 28.12
CA PHE A 4 19.05 6.64 26.81
C PHE A 4 17.68 7.29 26.60
N SER A 5 17.11 7.93 27.62
CA SER A 5 15.83 8.63 27.53
C SER A 5 15.97 10.14 27.73
N THR A 6 17.20 10.64 27.98
CA THR A 6 17.45 12.06 28.18
C THR A 6 17.67 12.74 26.84
N ASP A 7 16.97 13.85 26.60
CA ASP A 7 17.07 14.65 25.37
C ASP A 7 16.75 13.88 24.09
N LEU A 8 15.92 12.84 24.22
CA LEU A 8 15.51 11.99 23.09
C LEU A 8 14.01 12.08 22.83
N ASP A 9 13.42 13.24 23.09
CA ASP A 9 12.02 13.48 22.79
C ASP A 9 11.77 13.34 21.29
N LYS A 10 10.59 12.83 20.94
CA LYS A 10 10.21 12.63 19.56
C LYS A 10 10.13 13.96 18.83
N ASN A 11 10.86 14.06 17.71
CA ASN A 11 10.83 15.20 16.82
C ASN A 11 11.08 14.75 15.39
N LYS A 12 11.02 15.68 14.45
CA LYS A 12 11.15 15.34 13.01
C LYS A 12 12.52 14.74 12.66
N ALA A 13 13.55 14.98 13.47
CA ALA A 13 14.90 14.49 13.19
C ALA A 13 15.13 13.07 13.67
N ASN A 14 14.42 12.63 14.72
CA ASN A 14 14.70 11.35 15.36
C ASN A 14 13.48 10.40 15.42
N TYR A 15 12.35 10.78 14.83
CA TYR A 15 11.16 9.96 14.92
C TYR A 15 10.33 10.02 13.62
N VAL A 16 9.98 8.85 13.14
CA VAL A 16 9.03 8.68 12.02
C VAL A 16 8.09 7.54 12.40
N PRO A 17 6.77 7.74 12.33
CA PRO A 17 5.82 6.65 12.58
C PRO A 17 6.07 5.49 11.61
N LEU A 18 5.96 4.27 12.11
CA LEU A 18 6.08 3.07 11.29
C LEU A 18 4.92 3.02 10.29
N SER A 19 5.24 2.93 9.01
CA SER A 19 4.25 2.89 7.94
C SER A 19 4.74 1.96 6.82
N PRO A 20 3.85 1.14 6.24
CA PRO A 20 4.20 0.34 5.05
C PRO A 20 4.69 1.19 3.89
N LEU A 21 4.25 2.45 3.81
CA LEU A 21 4.62 3.35 2.72
C LEU A 21 6.10 3.71 2.74
N SER A 22 6.72 3.80 3.91
CA SER A 22 8.15 4.06 4.01
C SER A 22 8.97 2.88 3.49
N PHE A 23 8.46 1.66 3.60
CA PHE A 23 9.16 0.47 3.11
C PHE A 23 9.19 0.41 1.59
N ILE A 24 8.08 0.73 0.91
CA ILE A 24 8.07 0.73 -0.56
C ILE A 24 8.95 1.86 -1.11
N THR A 25 8.95 3.03 -0.47
CA THR A 25 9.82 4.14 -0.84
C THR A 25 11.29 3.74 -0.69
N ARG A 26 11.65 3.11 0.42
CA ARG A 26 13.00 2.63 0.66
C ARG A 26 13.43 1.58 -0.37
N ALA A 27 12.56 0.63 -0.67
CA ALA A 27 12.85 -0.40 -1.67
C ALA A 27 13.11 0.22 -3.05
N LYS A 28 12.30 1.20 -3.44
CA LYS A 28 12.46 1.93 -4.69
C LYS A 28 13.78 2.70 -4.73
N ASP A 29 14.17 3.33 -3.62
CA ASP A 29 15.38 4.15 -3.56
C ASP A 29 16.65 3.29 -3.57
N ILE A 30 16.65 2.15 -2.87
CA ILE A 30 17.84 1.33 -2.68
C ILE A 30 17.93 0.23 -3.74
N TYR A 31 16.80 -0.38 -4.11
CA TYR A 31 16.73 -1.53 -5.02
C TYR A 31 15.79 -1.28 -6.21
N PRO A 32 15.95 -0.16 -6.95
CA PRO A 32 14.98 0.21 -8.00
C PRO A 32 14.84 -0.83 -9.10
N ASN A 33 15.89 -1.55 -9.41
CA ASN A 33 15.93 -2.49 -10.53
C ASN A 33 15.70 -3.95 -10.12
N TYR A 34 15.52 -4.23 -8.83
CA TYR A 34 15.21 -5.58 -8.36
C TYR A 34 13.74 -5.88 -8.59
N GLU A 35 13.43 -7.14 -8.88
CA GLU A 35 12.05 -7.57 -9.03
C GLU A 35 11.28 -7.44 -7.72
N SER A 36 10.13 -6.78 -7.78
CA SER A 36 9.22 -6.64 -6.65
C SER A 36 8.03 -7.59 -6.76
N VAL A 37 7.54 -7.81 -7.98
CA VAL A 37 6.35 -8.59 -8.25
C VAL A 37 6.60 -9.46 -9.47
N VAL A 38 6.28 -10.74 -9.34
CA VAL A 38 6.26 -11.69 -10.45
C VAL A 38 4.88 -12.34 -10.46
N TYR A 39 4.17 -12.20 -11.58
CA TYR A 39 2.83 -12.75 -11.75
C TYR A 39 2.70 -13.32 -13.16
N GLY A 40 2.86 -14.64 -13.27
CA GLY A 40 2.88 -15.30 -14.57
C GLY A 40 4.03 -14.78 -15.43
N ASN A 41 3.71 -14.24 -16.58
CA ASN A 41 4.68 -13.62 -17.48
C ASN A 41 4.85 -12.10 -17.28
N ARG A 42 4.20 -11.55 -16.26
CA ARG A 42 4.32 -10.13 -15.87
C ARG A 42 5.31 -10.01 -14.73
N SER A 43 6.20 -9.06 -14.83
CA SER A 43 7.20 -8.80 -13.80
C SER A 43 7.43 -7.29 -13.69
N TYR A 44 7.55 -6.80 -12.47
CA TYR A 44 7.78 -5.38 -12.19
C TYR A 44 8.95 -5.23 -11.23
N SER A 45 9.80 -4.24 -11.49
CA SER A 45 10.83 -3.82 -10.54
C SER A 45 10.22 -2.96 -9.42
N TRP A 46 10.99 -2.70 -8.36
CA TRP A 46 10.54 -1.82 -7.29
C TRP A 46 10.23 -0.42 -7.80
N LEU A 47 11.04 0.10 -8.73
CA LEU A 47 10.77 1.40 -9.33
C LEU A 47 9.46 1.40 -10.11
N GLN A 48 9.23 0.37 -10.90
CA GLN A 48 7.99 0.24 -11.67
C GLN A 48 6.78 0.10 -10.75
N THR A 49 6.87 -0.73 -9.71
CA THR A 49 5.80 -0.91 -8.73
C THR A 49 5.50 0.41 -8.02
N TYR A 50 6.53 1.12 -7.58
CA TYR A 50 6.35 2.42 -6.94
C TYR A 50 5.66 3.42 -7.87
N ASN A 51 6.08 3.50 -9.13
CA ASN A 51 5.47 4.42 -10.10
C ASN A 51 4.01 4.06 -10.38
N ARG A 52 3.69 2.78 -10.47
CA ARG A 52 2.32 2.33 -10.65
C ARG A 52 1.45 2.68 -9.44
N CYS A 53 1.99 2.49 -8.24
CA CYS A 53 1.28 2.84 -7.00
C CYS A 53 1.02 4.34 -6.91
N THR A 54 2.02 5.17 -7.20
CA THR A 54 1.86 6.63 -7.14
C THR A 54 0.92 7.15 -8.21
N THR A 55 0.92 6.55 -9.40
CA THR A 55 -0.01 6.90 -10.48
C THR A 55 -1.45 6.61 -10.06
N PHE A 56 -1.71 5.45 -9.49
CA PHE A 56 -3.04 5.10 -9.02
C PHE A 56 -3.47 5.99 -7.84
N ALA A 57 -2.56 6.25 -6.90
CA ALA A 57 -2.84 7.18 -5.79
C ALA A 57 -3.21 8.57 -6.30
N SER A 58 -2.50 9.05 -7.31
CA SER A 58 -2.80 10.35 -7.94
C SER A 58 -4.19 10.35 -8.57
N ALA A 59 -4.55 9.27 -9.26
CA ALA A 59 -5.88 9.16 -9.86
C ALA A 59 -6.99 9.17 -8.80
N LEU A 60 -6.78 8.45 -7.70
CA LEU A 60 -7.73 8.43 -6.59
C LEU A 60 -7.86 9.81 -5.94
N THR A 61 -6.76 10.50 -5.74
CA THR A 61 -6.75 11.86 -5.18
C THR A 61 -7.54 12.82 -6.07
N LYS A 62 -7.42 12.70 -7.39
CA LYS A 62 -8.19 13.50 -8.34
C LYS A 62 -9.68 13.22 -8.26
N GLN A 63 -10.08 12.03 -7.80
CA GLN A 63 -11.48 11.68 -7.58
C GLN A 63 -11.99 12.12 -6.19
N GLY A 64 -11.16 12.80 -5.42
CA GLY A 64 -11.55 13.32 -4.11
C GLY A 64 -11.28 12.38 -2.94
N ILE A 65 -10.52 11.30 -3.15
CA ILE A 65 -10.19 10.36 -2.08
C ILE A 65 -9.05 10.94 -1.22
N GLY A 66 -9.22 10.89 0.10
CA GLY A 66 -8.22 11.37 1.05
C GLY A 66 -8.53 10.90 2.46
N LEU A 67 -8.04 11.63 3.45
CA LEU A 67 -8.28 11.32 4.87
C LEU A 67 -9.78 11.21 5.15
N GLY A 68 -10.16 10.18 5.91
CA GLY A 68 -11.54 9.93 6.26
C GLY A 68 -12.32 9.11 5.23
N ASN A 69 -11.73 8.82 4.07
CA ASN A 69 -12.36 8.00 3.05
C ASN A 69 -11.88 6.55 3.12
N THR A 70 -12.76 5.64 2.73
CA THR A 70 -12.42 4.22 2.58
C THR A 70 -12.63 3.84 1.13
N VAL A 71 -11.65 3.15 0.54
CA VAL A 71 -11.77 2.59 -0.81
C VAL A 71 -11.84 1.09 -0.69
N SER A 72 -12.96 0.52 -1.13
CA SER A 72 -13.16 -0.92 -1.17
C SER A 72 -12.72 -1.47 -2.51
N ILE A 73 -12.03 -2.61 -2.49
CA ILE A 73 -11.57 -3.27 -3.71
C ILE A 73 -11.94 -4.75 -3.66
N ILE A 74 -12.51 -5.24 -4.74
CA ILE A 74 -12.79 -6.65 -4.97
C ILE A 74 -11.92 -7.08 -6.13
N ALA A 75 -10.92 -7.92 -5.87
CA ALA A 75 -10.02 -8.38 -6.91
C ALA A 75 -9.39 -9.71 -6.51
N ALA A 76 -9.02 -10.50 -7.51
CA ALA A 76 -8.18 -11.66 -7.28
C ALA A 76 -6.76 -11.22 -6.85
N ASN A 77 -5.95 -12.17 -6.41
CA ASN A 77 -4.57 -11.90 -5.99
C ASN A 77 -3.70 -11.60 -7.21
N THR A 78 -3.78 -10.38 -7.67
CA THR A 78 -3.08 -9.85 -8.84
C THR A 78 -2.12 -8.73 -8.41
N PRO A 79 -1.20 -8.29 -9.29
CA PRO A 79 -0.36 -7.14 -8.99
C PRO A 79 -1.16 -5.89 -8.61
N GLU A 80 -2.32 -5.70 -9.25
CA GLU A 80 -3.20 -4.55 -8.99
C GLU A 80 -3.72 -4.55 -7.56
N LEU A 81 -4.08 -5.72 -7.02
CA LEU A 81 -4.52 -5.82 -5.62
C LEU A 81 -3.38 -5.48 -4.66
N LEU A 82 -2.17 -5.99 -4.91
CA LEU A 82 -1.01 -5.65 -4.11
C LEU A 82 -0.74 -4.15 -4.15
N GLU A 83 -0.77 -3.56 -5.35
CA GLU A 83 -0.55 -2.12 -5.53
C GLU A 83 -1.57 -1.28 -4.77
N ALA A 84 -2.82 -1.74 -4.70
CA ALA A 84 -3.88 -1.04 -3.97
C ALA A 84 -3.57 -0.90 -2.48
N HIS A 85 -2.86 -1.87 -1.90
CA HIS A 85 -2.45 -1.81 -0.49
C HIS A 85 -1.47 -0.68 -0.20
N TYR A 86 -0.79 -0.15 -1.21
CA TYR A 86 0.09 1.02 -1.09
C TYR A 86 -0.59 2.28 -1.61
N SER A 87 -1.26 2.18 -2.76
CA SER A 87 -1.87 3.33 -3.44
C SER A 87 -2.95 4.01 -2.60
N ILE A 88 -3.85 3.21 -2.03
CA ILE A 88 -4.96 3.76 -1.25
C ILE A 88 -4.45 4.45 0.02
N PRO A 89 -3.57 3.83 0.83
CA PRO A 89 -2.97 4.53 1.96
C PRO A 89 -2.15 5.77 1.57
N MET A 90 -1.55 5.80 0.38
CA MET A 90 -0.82 6.99 -0.10
C MET A 90 -1.72 8.22 -0.21
N THR A 91 -3.01 8.05 -0.41
CA THR A 91 -3.98 9.15 -0.43
C THR A 91 -4.37 9.63 0.97
N GLY A 92 -4.02 8.88 2.00
CA GLY A 92 -4.52 9.06 3.36
C GLY A 92 -5.81 8.29 3.63
N GLY A 93 -6.36 7.63 2.62
CA GLY A 93 -7.56 6.80 2.76
C GLY A 93 -7.28 5.44 3.38
N VAL A 94 -8.34 4.72 3.66
CA VAL A 94 -8.31 3.38 4.23
C VAL A 94 -8.62 2.37 3.15
N VAL A 95 -7.80 1.33 3.01
CA VAL A 95 -8.06 0.24 2.08
C VAL A 95 -8.94 -0.81 2.76
N ASN A 96 -10.00 -1.20 2.05
CA ASN A 96 -10.89 -2.27 2.47
C ASN A 96 -10.91 -3.34 1.38
N THR A 97 -10.20 -4.44 1.60
CA THR A 97 -10.18 -5.54 0.63
C THR A 97 -11.34 -6.49 0.91
N ILE A 98 -12.13 -6.75 -0.12
CA ILE A 98 -13.26 -7.67 -0.03
C ILE A 98 -12.83 -9.00 -0.65
N ASN A 99 -12.97 -10.05 0.14
CA ASN A 99 -12.55 -11.39 -0.27
C ASN A 99 -13.52 -11.96 -1.30
N THR A 100 -13.04 -12.24 -2.51
CA THR A 100 -13.85 -12.83 -3.56
C THR A 100 -14.38 -14.22 -3.19
N CYS A 101 -13.64 -14.96 -2.37
CA CYS A 101 -14.07 -16.28 -1.90
C CYS A 101 -15.29 -16.20 -1.00
N LEU A 102 -15.44 -15.13 -0.22
CA LEU A 102 -16.62 -14.93 0.63
C LEU A 102 -17.88 -14.74 -0.21
N LEU A 103 -17.78 -13.96 -1.29
CA LEU A 103 -18.89 -13.77 -2.23
C LEU A 103 -19.30 -15.08 -2.88
N TYR A 104 -18.32 -15.86 -3.34
CA TYR A 104 -18.56 -17.16 -3.93
C TYR A 104 -19.19 -18.14 -2.93
N THR A 105 -18.68 -18.17 -1.70
CA THR A 105 -19.21 -19.03 -0.64
C THR A 105 -20.65 -18.65 -0.28
N SER A 106 -20.93 -17.36 -0.23
CA SER A 106 -22.26 -16.84 0.03
C SER A 106 -23.25 -17.28 -1.02
N ASP A 107 -22.88 -17.16 -2.30
CA ASP A 107 -23.72 -17.62 -3.41
C ASP A 107 -23.96 -19.12 -3.36
N ALA A 108 -22.94 -19.92 -3.02
CA ALA A 108 -23.08 -21.36 -2.87
C ALA A 108 -23.98 -21.74 -1.68
N ALA A 109 -23.98 -20.95 -0.63
CA ALA A 109 -24.80 -21.19 0.56
C ALA A 109 -26.29 -20.90 0.30
N ASP A 110 -26.57 -20.00 -0.64
CA ASP A 110 -27.95 -19.63 -1.01
C ASP A 110 -28.62 -20.67 -1.93
N GLU A 111 -27.85 -21.60 -2.46
CA GLU A 111 -28.37 -22.72 -3.23
C GLU A 111 -28.77 -23.89 -2.32
#